data_2010ae649fd1f4ccb758f080b1dfe568
#
_entry.id   2010ae649fd1f4ccb758f080b1dfe568
#
_cell.length_a   1.000
_cell.length_b   1.000
_cell.length_c   1.000
_cell.angle_alpha   90.00
_cell.angle_beta   90.00
_cell.angle_gamma   90.00
#
_symmetry.space_group_name_H-M   'P 1'
#
loop_
_entity.id
_entity.type
_entity.pdbx_description
1 polymer ?
#
loop_
_entity_poly.entity_id
_entity_poly.type
_entity_poly.pdbx_seq_one_letter_code
_entity_poly.pdbx_strand_id
1 'polypeptide(L)'
;MALLEIKHLTKKYGEKVVLDDVSLEINKGDIYGILGLSGAGKSTLVRCINSLEDFQEGEISFNGELLCDYSKRISRENRKKIGMIFQSFNLLTQRNALDNVKLGLKFNHVDRKEREKIALEALKRVGLEKEKDKYPSELSGGQCQRVAIARVLALKPDILLLDEATSALDPETTSSILALLDSLNKEYGLTIIMISHQMNVIEKICNKVAILDQAKIVEKGSVSDIFLNPKTEITKKLVYSDEVHSSFKKNKFLRIVFDGNVDEPLISKIVLNCKIMVSIEYASNKVVDGKMFGQTIIHCPKEEKDLEKLKKYLSYKKVRFEEITHAN
;
A
#
# COMPACT_ATOMS: atom_id res chain seq x y z
N MET A 1 -12.98 7.91 13.67
CA MET A 1 -14.23 7.24 13.28
C MET A 1 -13.99 6.58 11.93
N ALA A 2 -14.29 5.28 11.79
CA ALA A 2 -14.06 4.57 10.54
C ALA A 2 -14.88 5.19 9.40
N LEU A 3 -14.24 5.42 8.26
CA LEU A 3 -14.90 5.83 7.02
C LEU A 3 -15.47 4.61 6.30
N LEU A 4 -14.68 3.52 6.25
CA LEU A 4 -15.07 2.23 5.66
C LEU A 4 -14.79 1.14 6.67
N GLU A 5 -15.77 0.30 6.93
CA GLU A 5 -15.67 -0.86 7.80
C GLU A 5 -16.13 -2.11 7.04
N ILE A 6 -15.32 -3.15 7.07
CA ILE A 6 -15.60 -4.46 6.50
C ILE A 6 -15.67 -5.45 7.65
N LYS A 7 -16.76 -6.21 7.76
CA LYS A 7 -16.96 -7.20 8.81
C LYS A 7 -17.25 -8.57 8.23
N HIS A 8 -16.43 -9.55 8.61
CA HIS A 8 -16.64 -10.97 8.35
C HIS A 8 -16.89 -11.30 6.87
N LEU A 9 -16.22 -10.59 5.95
CA LEU A 9 -16.44 -10.74 4.52
C LEU A 9 -15.86 -12.05 4.02
N THR A 10 -16.73 -12.91 3.46
CA THR A 10 -16.37 -14.19 2.87
C THR A 10 -16.79 -14.26 1.41
N LYS A 11 -15.81 -14.56 0.53
CA LYS A 11 -16.02 -14.71 -0.90
C LYS A 11 -15.55 -16.07 -1.41
N LYS A 12 -16.44 -16.74 -2.14
CA LYS A 12 -16.13 -18.04 -2.79
C LYS A 12 -16.44 -17.97 -4.29
N TYR A 13 -15.68 -18.72 -5.06
CA TYR A 13 -15.96 -19.06 -6.47
C TYR A 13 -16.09 -20.58 -6.56
N GLY A 14 -17.33 -21.09 -6.63
CA GLY A 14 -17.60 -22.51 -6.43
C GLY A 14 -17.11 -22.95 -5.05
N GLU A 15 -16.29 -24.01 -5.01
CA GLU A 15 -15.70 -24.51 -3.77
C GLU A 15 -14.46 -23.73 -3.28
N LYS A 16 -13.91 -22.88 -4.14
CA LYS A 16 -12.67 -22.15 -3.82
C LYS A 16 -12.97 -20.91 -2.98
N VAL A 17 -12.50 -20.89 -1.73
CA VAL A 17 -12.51 -19.70 -0.86
C VAL A 17 -11.41 -18.74 -1.31
N VAL A 18 -11.74 -17.49 -1.60
CA VAL A 18 -10.82 -16.43 -2.03
C VAL A 18 -10.68 -15.33 -0.98
N LEU A 19 -11.71 -15.13 -0.17
CA LEU A 19 -11.68 -14.30 1.04
C LEU A 19 -12.39 -15.10 2.14
N ASP A 20 -11.80 -15.19 3.32
CA ASP A 20 -12.26 -15.97 4.45
C ASP A 20 -12.26 -15.12 5.72
N ASP A 21 -13.44 -14.72 6.16
CA ASP A 21 -13.64 -13.91 7.37
C ASP A 21 -12.81 -12.62 7.44
N VAL A 22 -12.75 -11.87 6.34
CA VAL A 22 -11.94 -10.66 6.23
C VAL A 22 -12.63 -9.49 6.94
N SER A 23 -11.93 -8.90 7.94
CA SER A 23 -12.40 -7.73 8.69
C SER A 23 -11.35 -6.63 8.72
N LEU A 24 -11.74 -5.42 8.24
CA LEU A 24 -10.86 -4.24 8.14
C LEU A 24 -11.61 -2.98 8.56
N GLU A 25 -10.87 -2.04 9.13
CA GLU A 25 -11.31 -0.70 9.48
C GLU A 25 -10.38 0.34 8.87
N ILE A 26 -10.93 1.28 8.09
CA ILE A 26 -10.19 2.31 7.38
C ILE A 26 -10.74 3.67 7.78
N ASN A 27 -9.88 4.53 8.32
CA ASN A 27 -10.30 5.85 8.78
C ASN A 27 -10.25 6.87 7.65
N LYS A 28 -10.99 7.96 7.82
CA LYS A 28 -10.96 9.08 6.88
C LYS A 28 -9.55 9.66 6.78
N GLY A 29 -9.08 9.87 5.57
CA GLY A 29 -7.74 10.40 5.28
C GLY A 29 -6.62 9.36 5.36
N ASP A 30 -6.90 8.09 5.70
CA ASP A 30 -5.88 7.04 5.62
C ASP A 30 -5.46 6.80 4.16
N ILE A 31 -4.18 6.51 3.97
CA ILE A 31 -3.68 5.81 2.79
C ILE A 31 -3.39 4.39 3.25
N TYR A 32 -4.31 3.50 2.97
CA TYR A 32 -4.32 2.13 3.47
C TYR A 32 -3.81 1.14 2.42
N GLY A 33 -2.74 0.43 2.73
CA GLY A 33 -2.18 -0.61 1.87
C GLY A 33 -2.81 -1.98 2.11
N ILE A 34 -3.10 -2.72 1.04
CA ILE A 34 -3.42 -4.15 1.09
C ILE A 34 -2.29 -4.88 0.38
N LEU A 35 -1.46 -5.55 1.15
CA LEU A 35 -0.25 -6.23 0.67
C LEU A 35 -0.44 -7.75 0.71
N GLY A 36 0.16 -8.47 -0.22
CA GLY A 36 0.13 -9.93 -0.26
C GLY A 36 0.65 -10.47 -1.58
N LEU A 37 0.94 -11.75 -1.64
CA LEU A 37 1.41 -12.39 -2.87
C LEU A 37 0.32 -12.43 -3.95
N SER A 38 0.72 -12.76 -5.19
CA SER A 38 -0.23 -12.95 -6.28
C SER A 38 -1.21 -14.07 -5.92
N GLY A 39 -2.50 -13.87 -6.22
CA GLY A 39 -3.55 -14.84 -5.91
C GLY A 39 -4.06 -14.83 -4.46
N ALA A 40 -3.55 -13.99 -3.57
CA ALA A 40 -4.01 -13.93 -2.17
C ALA A 40 -5.45 -13.41 -1.97
N GLY A 41 -6.10 -12.83 -3.02
CA GLY A 41 -7.48 -12.32 -2.95
C GLY A 41 -7.60 -10.79 -2.94
N LYS A 42 -6.48 -10.04 -3.05
CA LYS A 42 -6.45 -8.57 -2.95
C LYS A 42 -7.39 -7.85 -3.92
N SER A 43 -7.29 -8.15 -5.21
CA SER A 43 -8.17 -7.53 -6.23
C SER A 43 -9.63 -7.92 -6.03
N THR A 44 -9.90 -9.15 -5.56
CA THR A 44 -11.25 -9.60 -5.22
C THR A 44 -11.81 -8.76 -4.07
N LEU A 45 -11.01 -8.50 -3.01
CA LEU A 45 -11.43 -7.67 -1.88
C LEU A 45 -11.83 -6.27 -2.34
N VAL A 46 -11.02 -5.60 -3.14
CA VAL A 46 -11.31 -4.25 -3.65
C VAL A 46 -12.53 -4.25 -4.59
N ARG A 47 -12.73 -5.30 -5.39
CA ARG A 47 -13.92 -5.44 -6.23
C ARG A 47 -15.19 -5.68 -5.40
N CYS A 48 -15.10 -6.40 -4.28
CA CYS A 48 -16.21 -6.52 -3.32
C CYS A 48 -16.54 -5.15 -2.68
N ILE A 49 -15.53 -4.38 -2.27
CA ILE A 49 -15.73 -3.02 -1.71
C ILE A 49 -16.49 -2.13 -2.70
N ASN A 50 -16.19 -2.21 -4.00
CA ASN A 50 -16.86 -1.41 -5.03
C ASN A 50 -18.10 -2.11 -5.62
N SER A 51 -18.55 -3.22 -5.04
CA SER A 51 -19.66 -4.07 -5.54
C SER A 51 -19.55 -4.42 -7.04
N LEU A 52 -18.34 -4.64 -7.51
CA LEU A 52 -18.07 -5.25 -8.81
C LEU A 52 -18.11 -6.78 -8.71
N GLU A 53 -17.90 -7.31 -7.50
CA GLU A 53 -18.03 -8.71 -7.14
C GLU A 53 -18.98 -8.82 -5.95
N ASP A 54 -19.85 -9.83 -5.99
CA ASP A 54 -20.71 -10.18 -4.85
C ASP A 54 -19.93 -11.06 -3.87
N PHE A 55 -20.36 -11.10 -2.63
CA PHE A 55 -19.80 -11.97 -1.59
C PHE A 55 -20.93 -12.73 -0.87
N GLN A 56 -20.59 -13.80 -0.14
CA GLN A 56 -21.57 -14.71 0.43
C GLN A 56 -21.91 -14.39 1.89
N GLU A 57 -20.94 -13.81 2.64
CA GLU A 57 -21.10 -13.50 4.07
C GLU A 57 -20.42 -12.18 4.40
N GLY A 58 -20.93 -11.51 5.45
CA GLY A 58 -20.36 -10.27 5.94
C GLY A 58 -21.10 -9.02 5.47
N GLU A 59 -20.55 -7.88 5.82
CA GLU A 59 -21.09 -6.56 5.50
C GLU A 59 -19.98 -5.53 5.27
N ILE A 60 -20.31 -4.50 4.51
CA ILE A 60 -19.46 -3.33 4.31
C ILE A 60 -20.26 -2.09 4.67
N SER A 61 -19.73 -1.29 5.60
CA SER A 61 -20.35 -0.03 6.04
C SER A 61 -19.50 1.17 5.64
N PHE A 62 -20.15 2.28 5.33
CA PHE A 62 -19.52 3.56 4.97
C PHE A 62 -20.09 4.67 5.86
N ASN A 63 -19.25 5.40 6.57
CA ASN A 63 -19.63 6.41 7.56
C ASN A 63 -20.63 5.88 8.62
N GLY A 64 -20.51 4.63 9.01
CA GLY A 64 -21.40 3.98 9.97
C GLY A 64 -22.74 3.49 9.39
N GLU A 65 -23.00 3.74 8.12
CA GLU A 65 -24.21 3.23 7.43
C GLU A 65 -23.86 2.02 6.59
N LEU A 66 -24.77 1.03 6.56
CA LEU A 66 -24.62 -0.17 5.74
C LEU A 66 -24.57 0.21 4.25
N LEU A 67 -23.42 -0.02 3.63
CA LEU A 67 -23.17 0.23 2.22
C LEU A 67 -23.70 -0.92 1.36
N CYS A 68 -23.30 -2.14 1.70
CA CYS A 68 -23.74 -3.39 1.05
C CYS A 68 -23.50 -4.58 1.98
N ASP A 69 -24.25 -5.64 1.74
CA ASP A 69 -24.08 -6.96 2.35
C ASP A 69 -24.30 -8.06 1.28
N TYR A 70 -24.27 -9.31 1.69
CA TYR A 70 -24.48 -10.45 0.79
C TYR A 70 -25.84 -10.45 0.03
N SER A 71 -26.83 -9.72 0.54
CA SER A 71 -28.18 -9.62 -0.04
C SER A 71 -28.43 -8.30 -0.79
N LYS A 72 -27.64 -7.25 -0.51
CA LYS A 72 -27.86 -5.90 -1.02
C LYS A 72 -26.59 -5.32 -1.64
N ARG A 73 -26.68 -4.97 -2.91
CA ARG A 73 -25.61 -4.24 -3.62
C ARG A 73 -25.61 -2.77 -3.27
N ILE A 74 -24.42 -2.15 -3.43
CA ILE A 74 -24.23 -0.72 -3.27
C ILE A 74 -25.19 0.09 -4.18
N SER A 75 -25.82 1.11 -3.61
CA SER A 75 -26.65 2.02 -4.39
C SER A 75 -25.82 2.82 -5.40
N ARG A 76 -26.49 3.32 -6.47
CA ARG A 76 -25.82 4.14 -7.47
C ARG A 76 -25.23 5.43 -6.87
N GLU A 77 -25.87 6.00 -5.86
CA GLU A 77 -25.39 7.21 -5.18
C GLU A 77 -24.16 6.93 -4.34
N ASN A 78 -24.14 5.85 -3.57
CA ASN A 78 -22.99 5.46 -2.78
C ASN A 78 -21.80 5.04 -3.64
N ARG A 79 -22.06 4.44 -4.82
CA ARG A 79 -20.99 4.09 -5.78
C ARG A 79 -20.23 5.33 -6.29
N LYS A 80 -20.85 6.51 -6.32
CA LYS A 80 -20.15 7.76 -6.70
C LYS A 80 -19.11 8.18 -5.67
N LYS A 81 -19.29 7.79 -4.41
CA LYS A 81 -18.37 8.11 -3.31
C LYS A 81 -17.10 7.26 -3.33
N ILE A 82 -17.10 6.17 -4.11
CA ILE A 82 -15.98 5.23 -4.23
C ILE A 82 -15.48 5.24 -5.66
N GLY A 83 -14.33 5.86 -5.88
CA GLY A 83 -13.64 5.83 -7.17
C GLY A 83 -12.72 4.63 -7.27
N MET A 84 -12.56 4.07 -8.47
CA MET A 84 -11.65 2.94 -8.70
C MET A 84 -10.74 3.17 -9.90
N ILE A 85 -9.48 2.89 -9.73
CA ILE A 85 -8.46 2.86 -10.77
C ILE A 85 -7.95 1.43 -10.89
N PHE A 86 -8.03 0.89 -12.10
CA PHE A 86 -7.64 -0.48 -12.42
C PHE A 86 -6.18 -0.58 -12.81
N GLN A 87 -5.62 -1.77 -12.80
CA GLN A 87 -4.26 -2.08 -13.22
C GLN A 87 -4.00 -1.65 -14.68
N SER A 88 -4.91 -1.93 -15.59
CA SER A 88 -4.93 -1.34 -16.93
C SER A 88 -5.75 -0.06 -16.88
N PHE A 89 -5.24 1.04 -17.34
CA PHE A 89 -5.81 2.40 -17.20
C PHE A 89 -7.29 2.51 -17.60
N ASN A 90 -7.79 1.56 -18.40
CA ASN A 90 -9.17 1.47 -18.90
C ASN A 90 -9.66 2.79 -19.54
N LEU A 91 -8.77 3.47 -20.26
CA LEU A 91 -9.12 4.63 -21.05
C LEU A 91 -9.78 4.20 -22.35
N LEU A 92 -10.77 4.98 -22.80
CA LEU A 92 -11.37 4.80 -24.10
C LEU A 92 -10.40 5.30 -25.18
N THR A 93 -9.87 4.40 -26.00
CA THR A 93 -8.86 4.70 -27.02
C THR A 93 -9.37 5.64 -28.13
N GLN A 94 -10.68 5.64 -28.37
CA GLN A 94 -11.33 6.52 -29.35
C GLN A 94 -11.66 7.91 -28.80
N ARG A 95 -11.23 8.25 -27.56
CA ARG A 95 -11.47 9.54 -26.91
C ARG A 95 -10.16 10.13 -26.43
N ASN A 96 -10.03 11.45 -26.59
CA ASN A 96 -8.90 12.19 -26.02
C ASN A 96 -8.95 12.22 -24.47
N ALA A 97 -7.92 12.78 -23.84
CA ALA A 97 -7.81 12.85 -22.38
C ALA A 97 -9.01 13.59 -21.76
N LEU A 98 -9.40 14.74 -22.30
CA LEU A 98 -10.52 15.53 -21.80
C LEU A 98 -11.84 14.76 -21.88
N ASP A 99 -12.11 14.08 -22.99
CA ASP A 99 -13.34 13.32 -23.18
C ASP A 99 -13.39 12.05 -22.32
N ASN A 100 -12.23 11.44 -22.04
CA ASN A 100 -12.14 10.36 -21.06
C ASN A 100 -12.55 10.84 -19.66
N VAL A 101 -12.11 12.01 -19.22
CA VAL A 101 -12.47 12.58 -17.93
C VAL A 101 -13.96 12.98 -17.90
N LYS A 102 -14.47 13.59 -18.96
CA LYS A 102 -15.90 13.99 -19.07
C LYS A 102 -16.87 12.82 -19.01
N LEU A 103 -16.41 11.61 -19.32
CA LEU A 103 -17.30 10.43 -19.40
C LEU A 103 -18.04 10.15 -18.09
N GLY A 104 -17.32 10.11 -16.98
CA GLY A 104 -17.91 9.89 -15.65
C GLY A 104 -18.95 10.95 -15.28
N LEU A 105 -18.64 12.20 -15.58
CA LEU A 105 -19.55 13.34 -15.36
C LEU A 105 -20.81 13.23 -16.21
N LYS A 106 -20.69 12.76 -17.48
CA LYS A 106 -21.83 12.53 -18.37
C LYS A 106 -22.79 11.49 -17.79
N PHE A 107 -22.28 10.38 -17.29
CA PHE A 107 -23.11 9.33 -16.66
C PHE A 107 -23.77 9.78 -15.34
N ASN A 108 -23.20 10.80 -14.70
CA ASN A 108 -23.75 11.41 -13.50
C ASN A 108 -24.64 12.62 -13.80
N HIS A 109 -25.06 12.83 -15.07
CA HIS A 109 -25.99 13.87 -15.51
C HIS A 109 -25.54 15.30 -15.20
N VAL A 110 -24.23 15.56 -15.06
CA VAL A 110 -23.68 16.91 -14.91
C VAL A 110 -23.92 17.70 -16.20
N ASP A 111 -24.26 18.99 -16.10
CA ASP A 111 -24.49 19.84 -17.25
C ASP A 111 -23.28 19.92 -18.22
N ARG A 112 -23.52 20.07 -19.51
CA ARG A 112 -22.45 20.02 -20.53
C ARG A 112 -21.36 21.07 -20.33
N LYS A 113 -21.73 22.30 -19.95
CA LYS A 113 -20.76 23.39 -19.76
C LYS A 113 -19.95 23.17 -18.50
N GLU A 114 -20.60 22.71 -17.46
CA GLU A 114 -19.96 22.40 -16.17
C GLU A 114 -19.03 21.19 -16.28
N ARG A 115 -19.38 20.14 -17.05
CA ARG A 115 -18.52 18.99 -17.33
C ARG A 115 -17.16 19.37 -17.87
N GLU A 116 -17.14 20.30 -18.82
CA GLU A 116 -15.88 20.72 -19.45
C GLU A 116 -14.99 21.45 -18.44
N LYS A 117 -15.57 22.36 -17.67
CA LYS A 117 -14.85 23.08 -16.60
C LYS A 117 -14.26 22.12 -15.55
N ILE A 118 -15.08 21.19 -15.04
CA ILE A 118 -14.65 20.20 -14.03
C ILE A 118 -13.55 19.30 -14.61
N ALA A 119 -13.69 18.83 -15.84
CA ALA A 119 -12.71 17.95 -16.47
C ALA A 119 -11.37 18.64 -16.72
N LEU A 120 -11.37 19.90 -17.16
CA LEU A 120 -10.15 20.71 -17.33
C LEU A 120 -9.45 20.93 -15.98
N GLU A 121 -10.22 21.25 -14.94
CA GLU A 121 -9.68 21.40 -13.59
C GLU A 121 -9.06 20.09 -13.08
N ALA A 122 -9.71 18.96 -13.30
CA ALA A 122 -9.19 17.64 -12.92
C ALA A 122 -7.88 17.30 -13.68
N LEU A 123 -7.80 17.60 -14.98
CA LEU A 123 -6.57 17.43 -15.76
C LEU A 123 -5.45 18.35 -15.27
N LYS A 124 -5.76 19.59 -14.93
CA LYS A 124 -4.80 20.54 -14.36
C LYS A 124 -4.21 20.01 -13.04
N ARG A 125 -5.04 19.43 -12.16
CA ARG A 125 -4.59 18.86 -10.88
C ARG A 125 -3.59 17.72 -11.03
N VAL A 126 -3.70 16.96 -12.11
CA VAL A 126 -2.75 15.87 -12.41
C VAL A 126 -1.61 16.32 -13.34
N GLY A 127 -1.53 17.62 -13.70
CA GLY A 127 -0.47 18.21 -14.52
C GLY A 127 -0.57 17.87 -16.00
N LEU A 128 -1.79 17.66 -16.52
CA LEU A 128 -2.06 17.28 -17.92
C LEU A 128 -2.97 18.27 -18.67
N GLU A 129 -2.96 19.54 -18.28
CA GLU A 129 -3.79 20.56 -18.91
C GLU A 129 -3.42 20.73 -20.40
N LYS A 130 -2.12 20.65 -20.73
CA LYS A 130 -1.61 20.80 -22.10
C LYS A 130 -1.89 19.59 -22.99
N GLU A 131 -2.07 18.42 -22.40
CA GLU A 131 -2.31 17.15 -23.07
C GLU A 131 -3.80 16.81 -23.22
N LYS A 132 -4.70 17.72 -22.93
CA LYS A 132 -6.16 17.51 -22.90
C LYS A 132 -6.74 16.93 -24.21
N ASP A 133 -6.16 17.30 -25.35
CA ASP A 133 -6.63 16.90 -26.68
C ASP A 133 -5.95 15.62 -27.21
N LYS A 134 -4.92 15.09 -26.50
CA LYS A 134 -4.21 13.88 -26.89
C LYS A 134 -5.03 12.64 -26.63
N TYR A 135 -4.90 11.66 -27.51
CA TYR A 135 -5.48 10.32 -27.39
C TYR A 135 -4.57 9.42 -26.54
N PRO A 136 -5.10 8.33 -25.93
CA PRO A 136 -4.29 7.40 -25.14
C PRO A 136 -3.06 6.86 -25.86
N SER A 137 -3.11 6.67 -27.18
CA SER A 137 -1.98 6.23 -28.00
C SER A 137 -0.84 7.25 -28.14
N GLU A 138 -1.11 8.52 -27.82
CA GLU A 138 -0.14 9.61 -27.87
C GLU A 138 0.41 9.98 -26.48
N LEU A 139 -0.05 9.27 -25.44
CA LEU A 139 0.32 9.49 -24.05
C LEU A 139 1.25 8.38 -23.55
N SER A 140 2.21 8.75 -22.69
CA SER A 140 3.00 7.74 -21.96
C SER A 140 2.11 6.98 -20.96
N GLY A 141 2.58 5.81 -20.47
CA GLY A 141 1.86 5.03 -19.47
C GLY A 141 1.55 5.85 -18.20
N GLY A 142 2.50 6.66 -17.74
CA GLY A 142 2.30 7.55 -16.59
C GLY A 142 1.28 8.67 -16.88
N GLN A 143 1.25 9.21 -18.10
CA GLN A 143 0.24 10.16 -18.50
C GLN A 143 -1.15 9.51 -18.61
N CYS A 144 -1.25 8.30 -19.15
CA CYS A 144 -2.50 7.53 -19.15
C CYS A 144 -3.01 7.28 -17.72
N GLN A 145 -2.12 6.94 -16.80
CA GLN A 145 -2.46 6.78 -15.37
C GLN A 145 -2.97 8.08 -14.76
N ARG A 146 -2.34 9.22 -15.04
CA ARG A 146 -2.80 10.52 -14.57
C ARG A 146 -4.17 10.90 -15.14
N VAL A 147 -4.47 10.57 -16.41
CA VAL A 147 -5.82 10.74 -16.98
C VAL A 147 -6.83 9.86 -16.26
N ALA A 148 -6.49 8.60 -15.94
CA ALA A 148 -7.37 7.71 -15.17
C ALA A 148 -7.64 8.26 -13.76
N ILE A 149 -6.62 8.82 -13.09
CA ILE A 149 -6.77 9.52 -11.81
C ILE A 149 -7.70 10.74 -11.96
N ALA A 150 -7.46 11.61 -12.95
CA ALA A 150 -8.29 12.80 -13.21
C ALA A 150 -9.76 12.43 -13.47
N ARG A 151 -10.01 11.35 -14.21
CA ARG A 151 -11.37 10.84 -14.49
C ARG A 151 -12.13 10.49 -13.22
N VAL A 152 -11.45 9.91 -12.24
CA VAL A 152 -12.06 9.55 -10.95
C VAL A 152 -12.20 10.79 -10.07
N LEU A 153 -11.17 11.63 -9.96
CA LEU A 153 -11.19 12.86 -9.16
C LEU A 153 -12.27 13.86 -9.59
N ALA A 154 -12.62 13.90 -10.87
CA ALA A 154 -13.69 14.75 -11.38
C ALA A 154 -15.04 14.48 -10.71
N LEU A 155 -15.25 13.28 -10.18
CA LEU A 155 -16.46 12.89 -9.46
C LEU A 155 -16.41 13.21 -7.96
N LYS A 156 -15.28 13.72 -7.45
CA LYS A 156 -15.05 14.05 -6.03
C LYS A 156 -15.38 12.88 -5.09
N PRO A 157 -14.76 11.70 -5.26
CA PRO A 157 -15.02 10.56 -4.39
C PRO A 157 -14.46 10.80 -2.99
N ASP A 158 -15.05 10.13 -1.99
CA ASP A 158 -14.52 10.10 -0.61
C ASP A 158 -13.40 9.05 -0.47
N ILE A 159 -13.48 7.97 -1.26
CA ILE A 159 -12.51 6.87 -1.28
C ILE A 159 -12.00 6.66 -2.70
N LEU A 160 -10.69 6.46 -2.83
CA LEU A 160 -10.03 6.05 -4.06
C LEU A 160 -9.44 4.64 -3.88
N LEU A 161 -9.93 3.69 -4.65
CA LEU A 161 -9.44 2.32 -4.73
C LEU A 161 -8.42 2.21 -5.87
N LEU A 162 -7.25 1.64 -5.59
CA LEU A 162 -6.16 1.43 -6.55
C LEU A 162 -5.85 -0.07 -6.65
N ASP A 163 -6.23 -0.71 -7.74
CA ASP A 163 -5.94 -2.12 -8.00
C ASP A 163 -4.65 -2.24 -8.81
N GLU A 164 -3.52 -2.44 -8.13
CA GLU A 164 -2.16 -2.55 -8.72
C GLU A 164 -1.83 -1.44 -9.74
N ALA A 165 -2.31 -0.23 -9.49
CA ALA A 165 -2.30 0.90 -10.43
C ALA A 165 -0.90 1.41 -10.84
N THR A 166 0.17 0.88 -10.25
CA THR A 166 1.56 1.25 -10.55
C THR A 166 2.41 0.08 -11.05
N SER A 167 1.85 -1.14 -11.12
CA SER A 167 2.61 -2.35 -11.45
C SER A 167 3.18 -2.39 -12.87
N ALA A 168 2.55 -1.67 -13.81
CA ALA A 168 2.95 -1.60 -15.21
C ALA A 168 3.84 -0.38 -15.54
N LEU A 169 4.25 0.40 -14.52
CA LEU A 169 5.02 1.63 -14.68
C LEU A 169 6.48 1.42 -14.25
N ASP A 170 7.38 2.17 -14.86
CA ASP A 170 8.77 2.23 -14.42
C ASP A 170 8.91 2.88 -13.03
N PRO A 171 10.05 2.70 -12.32
CA PRO A 171 10.23 3.18 -10.94
C PRO A 171 10.11 4.70 -10.77
N GLU A 172 10.56 5.49 -11.76
CA GLU A 172 10.51 6.95 -11.71
C GLU A 172 9.06 7.44 -11.87
N THR A 173 8.36 6.92 -12.86
CA THR A 173 6.93 7.18 -13.09
C THR A 173 6.10 6.75 -11.90
N THR A 174 6.37 5.55 -11.33
CA THR A 174 5.73 5.08 -10.09
C THR A 174 5.91 6.08 -8.96
N SER A 175 7.13 6.55 -8.71
CA SER A 175 7.40 7.53 -7.66
C SER A 175 6.65 8.84 -7.87
N SER A 176 6.56 9.31 -9.11
CA SER A 176 5.80 10.49 -9.50
C SER A 176 4.28 10.35 -9.28
N ILE A 177 3.71 9.18 -9.56
CA ILE A 177 2.29 8.88 -9.29
C ILE A 177 2.02 8.79 -7.79
N LEU A 178 2.90 8.14 -7.02
CA LEU A 178 2.76 8.06 -5.56
C LEU A 178 2.83 9.45 -4.92
N ALA A 179 3.74 10.32 -5.36
CA ALA A 179 3.81 11.71 -4.89
C ALA A 179 2.53 12.51 -5.23
N LEU A 180 1.94 12.29 -6.41
CA LEU A 180 0.66 12.89 -6.76
C LEU A 180 -0.46 12.41 -5.83
N LEU A 181 -0.56 11.10 -5.56
CA LEU A 181 -1.57 10.53 -4.66
C LEU A 181 -1.42 11.06 -3.23
N ASP A 182 -0.19 11.17 -2.72
CA ASP A 182 0.10 11.76 -1.40
C ASP A 182 -0.34 13.22 -1.32
N SER A 183 -0.05 14.02 -2.36
CA SER A 183 -0.51 15.42 -2.42
C SER A 183 -2.04 15.54 -2.44
N LEU A 184 -2.72 14.67 -3.19
CA LEU A 184 -4.18 14.64 -3.25
C LEU A 184 -4.81 14.22 -1.91
N ASN A 185 -4.20 13.25 -1.20
CA ASN A 185 -4.63 12.87 0.12
C ASN A 185 -4.50 14.06 1.11
N LYS A 186 -3.36 14.74 1.14
CA LYS A 186 -3.09 15.86 2.05
C LYS A 186 -3.97 17.09 1.74
N GLU A 187 -4.17 17.40 0.46
CA GLU A 187 -4.91 18.60 0.05
C GLU A 187 -6.43 18.42 0.20
N TYR A 188 -6.96 17.24 -0.14
CA TYR A 188 -8.42 17.00 -0.18
C TYR A 188 -8.93 16.11 0.95
N GLY A 189 -8.05 15.55 1.80
CA GLY A 189 -8.43 14.56 2.80
C GLY A 189 -8.97 13.26 2.18
N LEU A 190 -8.56 12.97 0.94
CA LEU A 190 -9.01 11.80 0.18
C LEU A 190 -8.50 10.53 0.84
N THR A 191 -9.40 9.60 1.18
CA THR A 191 -9.00 8.29 1.68
C THR A 191 -8.59 7.39 0.51
N ILE A 192 -7.45 6.74 0.61
CA ILE A 192 -6.89 5.91 -0.47
C ILE A 192 -6.73 4.49 0.04
N ILE A 193 -7.22 3.51 -0.73
CA ILE A 193 -6.97 2.09 -0.49
C ILE A 193 -6.21 1.55 -1.70
N MET A 194 -4.98 1.09 -1.47
CA MET A 194 -4.16 0.61 -2.58
C MET A 194 -3.73 -0.84 -2.40
N ILE A 195 -3.82 -1.58 -3.48
CA ILE A 195 -3.28 -2.93 -3.56
C ILE A 195 -1.88 -2.89 -4.14
N SER A 196 -0.97 -3.62 -3.52
CA SER A 196 0.35 -3.90 -4.05
C SER A 196 0.83 -5.29 -3.63
N HIS A 197 1.73 -5.85 -4.42
CA HIS A 197 2.55 -7.00 -4.01
C HIS A 197 3.97 -6.56 -3.61
N GLN A 198 4.27 -5.26 -3.65
CA GLN A 198 5.58 -4.68 -3.37
C GLN A 198 5.52 -3.84 -2.09
N MET A 199 6.27 -4.25 -1.08
CA MET A 199 6.35 -3.53 0.20
C MET A 199 6.89 -2.11 0.02
N ASN A 200 7.88 -1.90 -0.86
CA ASN A 200 8.47 -0.58 -1.13
C ASN A 200 7.47 0.46 -1.65
N VAL A 201 6.40 0.04 -2.34
CA VAL A 201 5.32 0.94 -2.78
C VAL A 201 4.45 1.35 -1.59
N ILE A 202 4.08 0.38 -0.75
CA ILE A 202 3.29 0.61 0.47
C ILE A 202 4.02 1.55 1.43
N GLU A 203 5.31 1.30 1.65
CA GLU A 203 6.13 2.09 2.56
C GLU A 203 6.33 3.56 2.15
N LYS A 204 6.23 3.85 0.84
CA LYS A 204 6.44 5.22 0.33
C LYS A 204 5.28 6.16 0.67
N ILE A 205 4.07 5.64 0.82
CA ILE A 205 2.88 6.50 0.86
C ILE A 205 1.85 6.07 1.92
N CYS A 206 1.74 4.76 2.24
CA CYS A 206 0.72 4.27 3.16
C CYS A 206 1.08 4.55 4.61
N ASN A 207 0.08 4.92 5.42
CA ASN A 207 0.21 5.02 6.87
C ASN A 207 -0.21 3.73 7.60
N LYS A 208 -1.09 2.94 6.99
CA LYS A 208 -1.54 1.63 7.51
C LYS A 208 -1.46 0.56 6.44
N VAL A 209 -1.35 -0.68 6.85
CA VAL A 209 -1.32 -1.83 5.95
C VAL A 209 -1.99 -3.05 6.57
N ALA A 210 -2.62 -3.86 5.72
CA ALA A 210 -3.06 -5.22 6.04
C ALA A 210 -2.36 -6.20 5.11
N ILE A 211 -1.90 -7.30 5.68
CA ILE A 211 -1.28 -8.40 4.94
C ILE A 211 -2.35 -9.46 4.69
N LEU A 212 -2.63 -9.69 3.43
CA LEU A 212 -3.57 -10.73 2.98
C LEU A 212 -2.78 -11.94 2.49
N ASP A 213 -3.00 -13.07 3.12
CA ASP A 213 -2.40 -14.36 2.74
C ASP A 213 -3.41 -15.48 2.88
N GLN A 214 -3.42 -16.42 1.93
CA GLN A 214 -4.33 -17.56 1.91
C GLN A 214 -5.78 -17.18 2.26
N ALA A 215 -6.31 -16.16 1.59
CA ALA A 215 -7.66 -15.63 1.76
C ALA A 215 -7.94 -14.86 3.07
N LYS A 216 -7.00 -14.76 4.01
CA LYS A 216 -7.17 -14.15 5.35
C LYS A 216 -6.29 -12.93 5.56
N ILE A 217 -6.74 -12.00 6.39
CA ILE A 217 -5.87 -10.97 6.95
C ILE A 217 -5.05 -11.60 8.07
N VAL A 218 -3.75 -11.80 7.82
CA VAL A 218 -2.85 -12.45 8.78
C VAL A 218 -2.15 -11.45 9.69
N GLU A 219 -2.01 -10.20 9.23
CA GLU A 219 -1.40 -9.13 10.02
C GLU A 219 -1.94 -7.78 9.56
N LYS A 220 -2.14 -6.82 10.47
CA LYS A 220 -2.53 -5.45 10.16
C LYS A 220 -2.01 -4.47 11.21
N GLY A 221 -1.70 -3.24 10.80
CA GLY A 221 -1.17 -2.20 11.68
C GLY A 221 -0.67 -0.97 10.95
N SER A 222 0.09 -0.11 11.64
CA SER A 222 0.83 0.94 10.97
C SER A 222 1.93 0.34 10.09
N VAL A 223 2.26 1.03 8.99
CA VAL A 223 3.36 0.56 8.10
C VAL A 223 4.66 0.46 8.88
N SER A 224 4.94 1.41 9.80
CA SER A 224 6.12 1.37 10.66
C SER A 224 6.16 0.14 11.56
N ASP A 225 5.03 -0.22 12.20
CA ASP A 225 4.99 -1.41 13.07
C ASP A 225 5.21 -2.70 12.29
N ILE A 226 4.54 -2.85 11.14
CA ILE A 226 4.68 -4.03 10.28
C ILE A 226 6.12 -4.16 9.75
N PHE A 227 6.73 -3.03 9.35
CA PHE A 227 8.11 -3.01 8.89
C PHE A 227 9.12 -3.33 10.00
N LEU A 228 8.92 -2.75 11.20
CA LEU A 228 9.84 -2.94 12.33
C LEU A 228 9.62 -4.27 13.05
N ASN A 229 8.41 -4.84 13.01
CA ASN A 229 8.01 -6.01 13.79
C ASN A 229 7.15 -6.98 13.00
N PRO A 230 7.62 -7.48 11.84
CA PRO A 230 6.86 -8.48 11.10
C PRO A 230 6.71 -9.75 11.93
N LYS A 231 5.47 -10.19 12.18
CA LYS A 231 5.18 -11.32 13.07
C LYS A 231 5.05 -12.63 12.29
N THR A 232 4.37 -12.58 11.14
CA THR A 232 4.13 -13.79 10.35
C THR A 232 5.25 -14.04 9.35
N GLU A 233 5.45 -15.31 8.96
CA GLU A 233 6.48 -15.67 7.97
C GLU A 233 6.26 -14.98 6.62
N ILE A 234 4.99 -14.84 6.20
CA ILE A 234 4.67 -14.12 4.96
C ILE A 234 5.01 -12.63 5.06
N THR A 235 4.76 -11.99 6.21
CA THR A 235 5.11 -10.58 6.42
C THR A 235 6.62 -10.40 6.41
N LYS A 236 7.37 -11.30 7.07
CA LYS A 236 8.84 -11.29 7.02
C LYS A 236 9.35 -11.42 5.59
N LYS A 237 8.78 -12.34 4.81
CA LYS A 237 9.12 -12.52 3.39
C LYS A 237 8.83 -11.27 2.54
N LEU A 238 7.76 -10.53 2.82
CA LEU A 238 7.41 -9.31 2.11
C LEU A 238 8.25 -8.10 2.52
N VAL A 239 8.67 -8.04 3.78
CA VAL A 239 9.53 -6.97 4.34
C VAL A 239 10.99 -7.16 3.96
N TYR A 240 11.49 -8.40 4.04
CA TYR A 240 12.85 -8.77 3.64
C TYR A 240 12.81 -9.25 2.19
N SER A 241 13.74 -8.82 1.35
CA SER A 241 13.83 -9.36 -0.02
C SER A 241 14.01 -10.89 -0.01
N ASP A 242 13.53 -11.56 -1.05
CA ASP A 242 13.64 -13.04 -1.16
C ASP A 242 15.09 -13.54 -1.04
N GLU A 243 16.07 -12.77 -1.49
CA GLU A 243 17.50 -13.08 -1.37
C GLU A 243 17.95 -13.09 0.09
N VAL A 244 17.59 -12.06 0.85
CA VAL A 244 17.90 -11.95 2.28
C VAL A 244 17.18 -13.04 3.07
N HIS A 245 15.91 -13.31 2.74
CA HIS A 245 15.13 -14.37 3.41
C HIS A 245 15.72 -15.77 3.14
N SER A 246 16.29 -16.01 1.97
CA SER A 246 16.93 -17.30 1.64
C SER A 246 18.26 -17.50 2.36
N SER A 247 19.03 -16.43 2.62
CA SER A 247 20.31 -16.50 3.33
C SER A 247 20.13 -16.80 4.82
N PHE A 248 19.00 -16.38 5.42
CA PHE A 248 18.65 -16.70 6.80
C PHE A 248 18.56 -18.21 7.07
N LYS A 249 18.35 -19.01 6.02
CA LYS A 249 18.25 -20.49 6.13
C LYS A 249 19.57 -21.19 6.49
N LYS A 250 20.69 -20.54 6.38
CA LYS A 250 22.01 -21.17 6.50
C LYS A 250 22.85 -20.66 7.66
N ASN A 251 22.58 -19.45 8.17
CA ASN A 251 23.42 -18.77 9.15
C ASN A 251 22.60 -18.15 10.29
N LYS A 252 23.26 -17.83 11.41
CA LYS A 252 22.67 -17.04 12.50
C LYS A 252 22.91 -15.56 12.23
N PHE A 253 21.87 -14.76 12.38
CA PHE A 253 21.93 -13.32 12.18
C PHE A 253 21.42 -12.56 13.40
N LEU A 254 21.88 -11.35 13.57
CA LEU A 254 21.37 -10.40 14.54
C LEU A 254 20.74 -9.23 13.77
N ARG A 255 19.45 -9.03 13.94
CA ARG A 255 18.74 -7.89 13.43
C ARG A 255 18.78 -6.76 14.45
N ILE A 256 19.18 -5.60 14.01
CA ILE A 256 19.25 -4.37 14.80
C ILE A 256 18.25 -3.39 14.22
N VAL A 257 17.36 -2.85 15.07
CA VAL A 257 16.27 -1.98 14.64
C VAL A 257 16.49 -0.57 15.19
N PHE A 258 16.39 0.43 14.30
CA PHE A 258 16.50 1.85 14.63
C PHE A 258 15.11 2.48 14.59
N ASP A 259 14.68 3.09 15.68
CA ASP A 259 13.34 3.68 15.86
C ASP A 259 13.30 5.21 15.74
N GLY A 260 14.25 5.78 15.00
CA GLY A 260 14.32 7.23 14.77
C GLY A 260 14.96 8.04 15.90
N ASN A 261 15.44 7.39 16.97
CA ASN A 261 16.08 8.06 18.10
C ASN A 261 17.61 7.87 18.15
N VAL A 262 18.19 7.21 17.13
CA VAL A 262 19.63 6.89 17.11
C VAL A 262 20.34 7.73 16.05
N ASP A 263 20.83 8.90 16.43
CA ASP A 263 21.67 9.80 15.59
C ASP A 263 23.14 9.36 15.51
N GLU A 264 23.49 8.21 16.08
CA GLU A 264 24.87 7.79 16.20
C GLU A 264 25.24 6.71 15.16
N PRO A 265 26.48 6.71 14.61
CA PRO A 265 26.96 5.67 13.70
C PRO A 265 27.15 4.35 14.47
N LEU A 266 26.06 3.63 14.72
CA LEU A 266 26.02 2.47 15.62
C LEU A 266 26.99 1.36 15.19
N ILE A 267 27.03 1.02 13.91
CA ILE A 267 27.92 -0.04 13.39
C ILE A 267 29.39 0.31 13.68
N SER A 268 29.80 1.55 13.40
CA SER A 268 31.16 2.01 13.72
C SER A 268 31.46 1.95 15.22
N LYS A 269 30.47 2.32 16.06
CA LYS A 269 30.63 2.24 17.53
C LYS A 269 30.67 0.80 18.05
N ILE A 270 29.94 -0.12 17.43
CA ILE A 270 30.09 -1.57 17.72
C ILE A 270 31.52 -2.02 17.46
N VAL A 271 32.05 -1.71 16.28
CA VAL A 271 33.44 -2.09 15.93
C VAL A 271 34.45 -1.49 16.91
N LEU A 272 34.34 -0.21 17.23
CA LEU A 272 35.29 0.48 18.10
C LEU A 272 35.19 0.02 19.57
N ASN A 273 33.98 -0.06 20.11
CA ASN A 273 33.79 -0.32 21.54
C ASN A 273 33.75 -1.81 21.89
N CYS A 274 33.20 -2.62 21.01
CA CYS A 274 33.17 -4.08 21.23
C CYS A 274 34.40 -4.77 20.65
N LYS A 275 35.14 -4.13 19.72
CA LYS A 275 36.24 -4.73 18.97
C LYS A 275 35.82 -5.99 18.19
N ILE A 276 34.58 -5.95 17.69
CA ILE A 276 33.97 -7.05 16.94
C ILE A 276 33.80 -6.56 15.49
N MET A 277 34.38 -7.29 14.54
CA MET A 277 34.13 -7.06 13.12
C MET A 277 32.75 -7.59 12.78
N VAL A 278 31.94 -6.76 12.10
CA VAL A 278 30.60 -7.12 11.69
C VAL A 278 30.48 -7.15 10.16
N SER A 279 29.84 -8.18 9.65
CA SER A 279 29.46 -8.28 8.25
C SER A 279 27.99 -7.97 8.13
N ILE A 280 27.63 -7.01 7.27
CA ILE A 280 26.24 -6.60 7.04
C ILE A 280 25.69 -7.46 5.90
N GLU A 281 24.61 -8.16 6.16
CA GLU A 281 23.87 -8.92 5.17
C GLU A 281 22.80 -8.05 4.51
N TYR A 282 22.15 -7.19 5.30
CA TYR A 282 21.11 -6.31 4.82
C TYR A 282 21.06 -5.02 5.66
N ALA A 283 20.83 -3.91 5.01
CA ALA A 283 20.56 -2.65 5.68
C ALA A 283 19.53 -1.84 4.89
N SER A 284 18.54 -1.33 5.59
CA SER A 284 17.52 -0.46 5.01
C SER A 284 17.16 0.65 6.00
N ASN A 285 17.17 1.87 5.50
CA ASN A 285 16.73 3.05 6.25
C ASN A 285 15.56 3.70 5.52
N LYS A 286 14.54 4.11 6.27
CA LYS A 286 13.32 4.72 5.74
C LYS A 286 12.89 5.89 6.60
N VAL A 287 12.31 6.87 5.95
CA VAL A 287 11.67 8.00 6.62
C VAL A 287 10.17 7.75 6.63
N VAL A 288 9.58 7.60 7.82
CA VAL A 288 8.15 7.47 8.04
C VAL A 288 7.74 8.59 9.00
N ASP A 289 6.76 9.40 8.62
CA ASP A 289 6.31 10.57 9.42
C ASP A 289 7.43 11.50 9.87
N GLY A 290 8.42 11.74 8.99
CA GLY A 290 9.56 12.62 9.27
C GLY A 290 10.61 12.03 10.21
N LYS A 291 10.46 10.80 10.68
CA LYS A 291 11.45 10.08 11.50
C LYS A 291 12.16 9.02 10.67
N MET A 292 13.46 8.87 10.88
CA MET A 292 14.25 7.84 10.22
C MET A 292 14.13 6.53 10.98
N PHE A 293 13.49 5.55 10.37
CA PHE A 293 13.46 4.17 10.82
C PHE A 293 14.44 3.35 10.00
N GLY A 294 15.06 2.38 10.61
CA GLY A 294 16.00 1.54 9.91
C GLY A 294 16.16 0.17 10.54
N GLN A 295 16.63 -0.76 9.74
CA GLN A 295 17.06 -2.06 10.23
C GLN A 295 18.38 -2.46 9.57
N THR A 296 19.24 -3.07 10.34
CA THR A 296 20.48 -3.65 9.84
C THR A 296 20.56 -5.09 10.33
N ILE A 297 20.77 -6.02 9.40
CA ILE A 297 20.93 -7.43 9.69
C ILE A 297 22.42 -7.75 9.50
N ILE A 298 23.04 -8.22 10.55
CA ILE A 298 24.47 -8.57 10.59
C ILE A 298 24.63 -10.06 10.88
N HIS A 299 25.71 -10.65 10.38
CA HIS A 299 26.09 -11.98 10.79
C HIS A 299 26.42 -12.02 12.28
N CYS A 300 25.91 -13.02 13.01
CA CYS A 300 26.35 -13.24 14.39
C CYS A 300 27.84 -13.55 14.44
N PRO A 301 28.57 -12.98 15.43
CA PRO A 301 29.93 -13.38 15.70
C PRO A 301 30.05 -14.91 15.90
N LYS A 302 31.13 -15.50 15.42
CA LYS A 302 31.35 -16.96 15.56
C LYS A 302 31.53 -17.40 17.02
N GLU A 303 32.14 -16.53 17.84
CA GLU A 303 32.37 -16.78 19.26
C GLU A 303 31.16 -16.31 20.08
N GLU A 304 30.60 -17.18 20.90
CA GLU A 304 29.45 -16.87 21.74
C GLU A 304 29.72 -15.73 22.75
N LYS A 305 30.97 -15.62 23.21
CA LYS A 305 31.43 -14.53 24.07
C LYS A 305 31.30 -13.17 23.40
N ASP A 306 31.60 -13.10 22.13
CA ASP A 306 31.49 -11.85 21.34
C ASP A 306 30.02 -11.51 21.05
N LEU A 307 29.19 -12.51 20.80
CA LEU A 307 27.75 -12.31 20.63
C LEU A 307 27.11 -11.76 21.92
N GLU A 308 27.44 -12.31 23.07
CA GLU A 308 26.95 -11.82 24.36
C GLU A 308 27.44 -10.39 24.67
N LYS A 309 28.70 -10.08 24.34
CA LYS A 309 29.24 -8.73 24.48
C LYS A 309 28.51 -7.72 23.60
N LEU A 310 28.22 -8.12 22.36
CA LEU A 310 27.43 -7.30 21.41
C LEU A 310 26.01 -7.06 21.93
N LYS A 311 25.31 -8.08 22.38
CA LYS A 311 23.97 -7.96 22.96
C LYS A 311 23.92 -7.03 24.17
N LYS A 312 24.90 -7.17 25.09
CA LYS A 312 25.04 -6.27 26.26
C LYS A 312 25.24 -4.81 25.84
N TYR A 313 26.08 -4.58 24.83
CA TYR A 313 26.33 -3.24 24.30
C TYR A 313 25.06 -2.64 23.67
N LEU A 314 24.32 -3.40 22.86
CA LEU A 314 23.06 -2.96 22.25
C LEU A 314 21.99 -2.66 23.31
N SER A 315 21.88 -3.51 24.34
CA SER A 315 20.97 -3.28 25.47
C SER A 315 21.34 -2.01 26.26
N TYR A 316 22.64 -1.79 26.52
CA TYR A 316 23.12 -0.57 27.18
C TYR A 316 22.78 0.69 26.36
N LYS A 317 22.87 0.61 25.04
CA LYS A 317 22.47 1.69 24.13
C LYS A 317 20.96 1.82 23.93
N LYS A 318 20.16 0.96 24.55
CA LYS A 318 18.70 0.90 24.38
C LYS A 318 18.29 0.69 22.91
N VAL A 319 19.14 0.05 22.13
CA VAL A 319 18.86 -0.30 20.75
C VAL A 319 18.15 -1.64 20.72
N ARG A 320 17.04 -1.71 19.99
CA ARG A 320 16.27 -2.94 19.84
C ARG A 320 17.00 -3.90 18.92
N PHE A 321 17.08 -5.16 19.30
CA PHE A 321 17.65 -6.23 18.48
C PHE A 321 16.93 -7.55 18.70
N GLU A 322 17.03 -8.42 17.71
CA GLU A 322 16.52 -9.80 17.78
C GLU A 322 17.47 -10.75 17.04
N GLU A 323 17.60 -11.97 17.54
CA GLU A 323 18.30 -13.03 16.82
C GLU A 323 17.36 -13.64 15.78
N ILE A 324 17.84 -13.71 14.53
CA ILE A 324 17.18 -14.47 13.50
C ILE A 324 17.87 -15.83 13.42
N THR A 325 17.22 -16.82 13.99
CA THR A 325 17.62 -18.23 13.90
C THR A 325 16.48 -18.99 13.23
N HIS A 326 16.81 -19.97 12.36
CA HIS A 326 15.75 -20.87 11.89
C HIS A 326 15.13 -21.59 13.08
N ALA A 327 13.85 -21.35 13.31
CA ALA A 327 13.01 -22.40 13.85
C ALA A 327 12.74 -23.39 12.70
N ASN A 328 13.06 -24.65 12.95
CA ASN A 328 12.75 -25.79 12.09
C ASN A 328 11.28 -25.80 11.65
#